data_1ef7c3e6fe30579b93647ea65b34a3f9
#
_entry.id   1ef7c3e6fe30579b93647ea65b34a3f9
#
_cell.length_a   1.000
_cell.length_b   1.000
_cell.length_c   1.000
_cell.angle_alpha   90.00
_cell.angle_beta   90.00
_cell.angle_gamma   90.00
#
_symmetry.space_group_name_H-M   'P 1'
#
loop_
_entity.id
_entity.type
_entity.pdbx_description
1 polymer ?
#
loop_
_entity_poly.entity_id
_entity_poly.type
_entity_poly.pdbx_seq_one_letter_code
_entity_poly.pdbx_strand_id
1 'polypeptide(L)'
;MEQYKNEFIQFMIDSEVLRFGDFVTKSGRNTPFFINAGNYTTGSQLTKLGQYYARTIHDNFGLDFDVLFGPAYKGIPLSVATTIAIHDMYGVDIRYCSNRKEAKDHGEKGILLGGPVKDGD
;
A
#
# COMPACT_ATOMS: atom_id res chain seq x y z
N MET A 1 -1.94 11.92 -19.45
CA MET A 1 -1.75 11.33 -18.10
C MET A 1 -1.30 12.41 -17.15
N GLU A 2 -1.85 12.42 -15.96
CA GLU A 2 -1.45 13.38 -14.93
C GLU A 2 0.02 13.20 -14.57
N GLN A 3 0.70 14.30 -14.27
CA GLN A 3 2.14 14.28 -14.04
C GLN A 3 2.55 13.35 -12.88
N TYR A 4 1.77 13.33 -11.80
CA TYR A 4 2.13 12.48 -10.66
C TYR A 4 2.08 10.99 -11.02
N LYS A 5 1.25 10.59 -11.98
CA LYS A 5 1.20 9.21 -12.46
C LYS A 5 2.45 8.86 -13.25
N ASN A 6 2.93 9.79 -14.06
CA ASN A 6 4.20 9.62 -14.77
C ASN A 6 5.37 9.53 -13.80
N GLU A 7 5.37 10.39 -12.79
CA GLU A 7 6.38 10.36 -11.73
C GLU A 7 6.36 9.04 -10.96
N PHE A 8 5.16 8.52 -10.69
CA PHE A 8 5.02 7.23 -10.00
C PHE A 8 5.57 6.09 -10.85
N ILE A 9 5.28 6.07 -12.15
CA ILE A 9 5.82 5.05 -13.05
C ILE A 9 7.35 5.12 -13.07
N GLN A 10 7.92 6.31 -13.17
CA GLN A 10 9.37 6.48 -13.13
C GLN A 10 9.95 6.03 -11.79
N PHE A 11 9.28 6.33 -10.71
CA PHE A 11 9.66 5.88 -9.37
C PHE A 11 9.67 4.34 -9.28
N MET A 12 8.68 3.68 -9.87
CA MET A 12 8.64 2.21 -9.92
C MET A 12 9.83 1.64 -10.69
N ILE A 13 10.19 2.28 -11.81
CA ILE A 13 11.35 1.86 -12.62
C ILE A 13 12.65 2.08 -11.84
N ASP A 14 12.82 3.24 -11.24
CA ASP A 14 14.04 3.59 -10.49
C ASP A 14 14.23 2.70 -9.26
N SER A 15 13.13 2.24 -8.67
CA SER A 15 13.16 1.33 -7.52
C SER A 15 13.27 -0.13 -7.93
N GLU A 16 13.36 -0.42 -9.22
CA GLU A 16 13.40 -1.77 -9.78
C GLU A 16 12.16 -2.61 -9.42
N VAL A 17 11.06 -1.93 -9.13
CA VAL A 17 9.76 -2.57 -8.88
C VAL A 17 9.09 -2.94 -10.20
N LEU A 18 9.16 -2.05 -11.17
CA LEU A 18 8.63 -2.29 -12.52
C LEU A 18 9.79 -2.62 -13.46
N ARG A 19 9.74 -3.79 -14.07
CA ARG A 19 10.73 -4.25 -15.03
C ARG A 19 10.05 -4.63 -16.33
N PHE A 20 10.73 -4.39 -17.44
CA PHE A 20 10.27 -4.77 -18.77
C PHE A 20 11.10 -5.94 -19.29
N GLY A 21 10.49 -6.82 -20.05
CA GLY A 21 11.13 -8.01 -20.61
C GLY A 21 10.11 -9.11 -20.87
N ASP A 22 10.60 -10.33 -21.02
CA ASP A 22 9.75 -11.50 -21.19
C ASP A 22 9.62 -12.23 -19.87
N PHE A 23 8.41 -12.25 -19.32
CA PHE A 23 8.13 -12.88 -18.04
C PHE A 23 6.96 -13.84 -18.17
N VAL A 24 6.93 -14.86 -17.31
CA VAL A 24 5.84 -15.82 -17.22
C VAL A 24 5.25 -15.74 -15.82
N THR A 25 3.94 -15.48 -15.75
CA THR A 25 3.21 -15.43 -14.47
C THR A 25 3.02 -16.83 -13.90
N LYS A 26 2.60 -16.92 -12.63
CA LYS A 26 2.27 -18.21 -11.99
C LYS A 26 1.20 -18.99 -12.74
N SER A 27 0.31 -18.29 -13.44
CA SER A 27 -0.74 -18.91 -14.25
C SER A 27 -0.24 -19.38 -15.62
N GLY A 28 1.06 -19.20 -15.94
CA GLY A 28 1.64 -19.59 -17.22
C GLY A 28 1.47 -18.57 -18.33
N ARG A 29 1.00 -17.37 -18.01
CA ARG A 29 0.72 -16.33 -18.98
C ARG A 29 1.97 -15.49 -19.24
N ASN A 30 2.28 -15.24 -20.51
CA ASN A 30 3.37 -14.37 -20.90
C ASN A 30 3.00 -12.90 -20.70
N THR A 31 3.93 -12.11 -20.20
CA THR A 31 3.72 -10.68 -20.00
C THR A 31 5.00 -9.91 -20.31
N PRO A 32 4.91 -8.71 -20.94
CA PRO A 32 6.08 -7.90 -21.24
C PRO A 32 6.59 -7.09 -20.06
N PHE A 33 5.97 -7.20 -18.88
CA PHE A 33 6.40 -6.50 -17.68
C PHE A 33 6.19 -7.36 -16.44
N PHE A 34 6.90 -7.00 -15.38
CA PHE A 34 6.77 -7.63 -14.07
C PHE A 34 6.83 -6.56 -12.98
N ILE A 35 5.96 -6.66 -11.99
CA ILE A 35 5.91 -5.75 -10.86
C ILE A 35 6.25 -6.54 -9.59
N ASN A 36 7.31 -6.11 -8.90
CA ASN A 36 7.72 -6.70 -7.63
C ASN A 36 7.73 -5.63 -6.54
N ALA A 37 6.60 -5.45 -5.88
CA ALA A 37 6.45 -4.47 -4.80
C ALA A 37 7.37 -4.76 -3.60
N GLY A 38 7.90 -5.96 -3.48
CA GLY A 38 8.86 -6.30 -2.44
C GLY A 38 10.19 -5.55 -2.55
N ASN A 39 10.45 -4.90 -3.66
CA ASN A 39 11.66 -4.09 -3.84
C ASN A 39 11.56 -2.69 -3.21
N TYR A 40 10.41 -2.28 -2.71
CA TYR A 40 10.31 -1.07 -1.90
C TYR A 40 10.77 -1.40 -0.48
N THR A 41 12.01 -1.07 -0.15
CA THR A 41 12.62 -1.52 1.12
C THR A 41 13.21 -0.39 1.96
N THR A 42 13.53 0.75 1.37
CA THR A 42 14.14 1.86 2.11
C THR A 42 13.10 2.84 2.61
N GLY A 43 13.47 3.60 3.64
CA GLY A 43 12.59 4.64 4.18
C GLY A 43 12.18 5.67 3.14
N SER A 44 13.12 6.08 2.28
CA SER A 44 12.81 7.05 1.23
C SER A 44 11.82 6.47 0.19
N GLN A 45 11.98 5.20 -0.17
CA GLN A 45 11.06 4.54 -1.09
C GLN A 45 9.65 4.40 -0.47
N LEU A 46 9.58 3.99 0.79
CA LEU A 46 8.30 3.83 1.48
C LEU A 46 7.61 5.16 1.70
N THR A 47 8.35 6.22 1.99
CA THR A 47 7.81 7.57 2.10
C THR A 47 7.15 8.01 0.79
N LYS A 48 7.86 7.88 -0.33
CA LYS A 48 7.32 8.26 -1.64
C LYS A 48 6.14 7.38 -2.04
N LEU A 49 6.23 6.09 -1.80
CA LEU A 49 5.15 5.16 -2.10
C LEU A 49 3.87 5.57 -1.38
N GLY A 50 3.97 5.85 -0.08
CA GLY A 50 2.84 6.31 0.71
C GLY A 50 2.26 7.63 0.19
N GLN A 51 3.12 8.56 -0.21
CA GLN A 51 2.69 9.85 -0.74
C GLN A 51 1.92 9.72 -2.05
N TYR A 52 2.38 8.88 -2.98
CA TYR A 52 1.67 8.64 -4.23
C TYR A 52 0.30 7.99 -3.98
N TYR A 53 0.24 7.01 -3.10
CA TYR A 53 -1.02 6.37 -2.75
C TYR A 53 -1.98 7.34 -2.06
N ALA A 54 -1.47 8.13 -1.11
CA ALA A 54 -2.29 9.13 -0.40
C ALA A 54 -2.90 10.14 -1.37
N ARG A 55 -2.09 10.63 -2.31
CA ARG A 55 -2.57 11.58 -3.32
C ARG A 55 -3.63 10.96 -4.22
N THR A 56 -3.42 9.73 -4.66
CA THR A 56 -4.38 9.02 -5.51
C THR A 56 -5.72 8.83 -4.79
N ILE A 57 -5.66 8.44 -3.52
CA ILE A 57 -6.87 8.27 -2.72
C ILE A 57 -7.59 9.61 -2.55
N HIS A 58 -6.86 10.65 -2.16
CA HIS A 58 -7.42 11.99 -1.99
C HIS A 58 -8.09 12.50 -3.26
N ASP A 59 -7.40 12.39 -4.39
CA ASP A 59 -7.88 12.97 -5.66
C ASP A 59 -9.06 12.21 -6.26
N ASN A 60 -9.19 10.91 -5.99
CA ASN A 60 -10.20 10.06 -6.61
C ASN A 60 -11.34 9.66 -5.69
N PHE A 61 -11.10 9.55 -4.38
CA PHE A 61 -12.07 9.05 -3.42
C PHE A 61 -12.35 10.03 -2.27
N GLY A 62 -11.48 11.00 -2.07
CA GLY A 62 -11.52 11.85 -0.88
C GLY A 62 -11.00 11.11 0.35
N LEU A 63 -11.06 11.77 1.50
CA LEU A 63 -10.52 11.24 2.75
C LEU A 63 -11.60 11.02 3.83
N ASP A 64 -12.87 10.94 3.42
CA ASP A 64 -13.99 10.72 4.33
C ASP A 64 -14.19 9.22 4.58
N PHE A 65 -13.18 8.62 5.22
CA PHE A 65 -13.23 7.23 5.67
C PHE A 65 -12.39 7.12 6.95
N ASP A 66 -12.57 6.03 7.69
CA ASP A 66 -11.99 5.90 9.03
C ASP A 66 -10.83 4.91 9.08
N VAL A 67 -10.81 3.94 8.19
CA VAL A 67 -9.86 2.82 8.22
C VAL A 67 -9.35 2.53 6.83
N LEU A 68 -8.03 2.34 6.74
CA LEU A 68 -7.37 1.85 5.52
C LEU A 68 -6.88 0.43 5.78
N PHE A 69 -7.43 -0.52 5.03
CA PHE A 69 -7.09 -1.93 5.21
C PHE A 69 -5.99 -2.37 4.24
N GLY A 70 -4.97 -3.01 4.77
CA GLY A 70 -3.91 -3.62 3.98
C GLY A 70 -3.83 -5.12 4.25
N PRO A 71 -4.14 -5.96 3.27
CA PRO A 71 -4.11 -7.41 3.47
C PRO A 71 -2.68 -7.94 3.69
N ALA A 72 -2.56 -8.92 4.57
CA ALA A 72 -1.28 -9.56 4.86
C ALA A 72 -0.75 -10.25 3.60
N TYR A 73 0.55 -10.24 3.36
CA TYR A 73 1.52 -9.53 4.22
C TYR A 73 2.03 -8.26 3.54
N LYS A 74 2.10 -8.19 2.21
CA LYS A 74 2.63 -7.05 1.47
C LYS A 74 1.79 -5.79 1.62
N GLY A 75 0.50 -5.94 1.86
CA GLY A 75 -0.39 -4.80 2.10
C GLY A 75 -0.16 -4.10 3.43
N ILE A 76 0.48 -4.77 4.40
CA ILE A 76 0.69 -4.17 5.73
C ILE A 76 1.60 -2.94 5.66
N PRO A 77 2.85 -3.05 5.16
CA PRO A 77 3.69 -1.86 5.07
C PRO A 77 3.11 -0.80 4.14
N LEU A 78 2.41 -1.20 3.09
CA LEU A 78 1.79 -0.27 2.17
C LEU A 78 0.68 0.54 2.88
N SER A 79 -0.19 -0.11 3.65
CA SER A 79 -1.25 0.58 4.37
C SER A 79 -0.68 1.50 5.45
N VAL A 80 0.36 1.07 6.15
CA VAL A 80 1.02 1.89 7.16
C VAL A 80 1.66 3.13 6.53
N ALA A 81 2.42 2.95 5.46
CA ALA A 81 3.06 4.07 4.76
C ALA A 81 2.03 5.07 4.23
N THR A 82 0.93 4.58 3.68
CA THR A 82 -0.14 5.41 3.16
C THR A 82 -0.87 6.18 4.27
N THR A 83 -1.15 5.51 5.38
CA THR A 83 -1.79 6.14 6.55
C THR A 83 -0.95 7.29 7.09
N ILE A 84 0.36 7.09 7.21
CA ILE A 84 1.29 8.13 7.64
C ILE A 84 1.30 9.30 6.64
N ALA A 85 1.34 9.00 5.34
CA ALA A 85 1.37 10.03 4.31
C ALA A 85 0.08 10.86 4.29
N ILE A 86 -1.08 10.24 4.52
CA ILE A 86 -2.35 10.95 4.59
C ILE A 86 -2.31 11.98 5.73
N HIS A 87 -1.79 11.60 6.89
CA HIS A 87 -1.65 12.54 7.99
C HIS A 87 -0.67 13.67 7.65
N ASP A 88 0.50 13.33 7.13
CA ASP A 88 1.55 14.31 6.83
C ASP A 88 1.13 15.29 5.74
N MET A 89 0.44 14.82 4.71
CA MET A 89 0.07 15.65 3.54
C MET A 89 -1.22 16.43 3.76
N TYR A 90 -2.19 15.85 4.46
CA TYR A 90 -3.56 16.38 4.53
C TYR A 90 -4.06 16.64 5.94
N GLY A 91 -3.31 16.24 6.97
CA GLY A 91 -3.68 16.46 8.36
C GLY A 91 -4.85 15.60 8.85
N VAL A 92 -5.15 14.52 8.17
CA VAL A 92 -6.26 13.63 8.52
C VAL A 92 -5.71 12.40 9.24
N ASP A 93 -6.35 12.05 10.36
CA ASP A 93 -5.97 10.89 11.17
C ASP A 93 -6.94 9.74 10.92
N ILE A 94 -6.52 8.80 10.09
CA ILE A 94 -7.23 7.54 9.90
C ILE A 94 -6.45 6.41 10.57
N ARG A 95 -7.10 5.27 10.75
CA ARG A 95 -6.45 4.08 11.30
C ARG A 95 -6.07 3.13 10.17
N TYR A 96 -4.92 2.47 10.29
CA TYR A 96 -4.65 1.32 9.43
C TYR A 96 -5.16 0.06 10.11
N CYS A 97 -5.51 -0.94 9.31
CA CYS A 97 -5.89 -2.26 9.81
C CYS A 97 -5.38 -3.30 8.83
N SER A 98 -5.01 -4.44 9.35
CA SER A 98 -4.54 -5.57 8.55
C SER A 98 -5.06 -6.86 9.14
N ASN A 99 -5.01 -7.94 8.36
CA ASN A 99 -5.37 -9.25 8.86
C ASN A 99 -4.12 -10.06 9.21
N ARG A 100 -4.32 -11.07 10.05
CA ARG A 100 -3.36 -12.16 10.21
C ARG A 100 -3.84 -13.33 9.35
N LYS A 101 -2.91 -14.08 8.78
CA LYS A 101 -3.28 -15.28 8.02
C LYS A 101 -3.67 -16.43 8.97
N GLU A 102 -3.22 -16.35 10.22
CA GLU A 102 -3.58 -17.30 11.27
C GLU A 102 -4.05 -16.53 12.49
N ALA A 103 -5.11 -17.04 13.14
CA ALA A 103 -5.60 -16.44 14.38
C ALA A 103 -4.55 -16.63 15.49
N LYS A 104 -4.34 -15.57 16.27
CA LYS A 104 -3.44 -15.61 17.42
C LYS A 104 -4.21 -16.21 18.61
N ASP A 105 -3.63 -17.20 19.27
CA ASP A 105 -4.30 -17.92 20.36
C ASP A 105 -3.85 -17.48 21.76
N HIS A 106 -2.86 -16.60 21.86
CA HIS A 106 -2.39 -16.04 23.14
C HIS A 106 -2.00 -14.58 22.95
N GLY A 107 -2.00 -13.85 24.05
CA GLY A 107 -1.79 -12.41 24.01
C GLY A 107 -2.98 -11.71 23.38
N GLU A 108 -2.75 -10.81 22.47
CA GLU A 108 -3.80 -10.13 21.70
C GLU A 108 -4.37 -11.11 20.67
N LYS A 109 -5.62 -11.50 20.87
CA LYS A 109 -6.27 -12.54 20.05
C LYS A 109 -7.00 -11.97 18.85
N GLY A 110 -7.25 -12.81 17.85
CA GLY A 110 -8.04 -12.51 16.68
C GLY A 110 -7.24 -12.52 15.39
N ILE A 111 -7.92 -12.18 14.30
CA ILE A 111 -7.36 -12.18 12.95
C ILE A 111 -6.99 -10.78 12.44
N LEU A 112 -7.35 -9.73 13.19
CA LEU A 112 -7.04 -8.35 12.83
C LEU A 112 -5.90 -7.83 13.68
N LEU A 113 -5.13 -6.91 13.10
CA LEU A 113 -4.08 -6.17 13.79
C LEU A 113 -4.11 -4.71 13.35
N GLY A 114 -3.51 -3.86 14.17
CA GLY A 114 -3.55 -2.42 13.94
C GLY A 114 -4.74 -1.78 14.59
N GLY A 115 -5.28 -0.73 13.95
CA GLY A 115 -6.44 0.00 14.48
C GLY A 115 -7.70 -0.83 14.46
N PRO A 116 -8.59 -0.65 15.44
CA PRO A 116 -9.85 -1.39 15.46
C PRO A 116 -10.77 -0.94 14.33
N VAL A 117 -11.60 -1.88 13.86
CA VAL A 117 -12.71 -1.58 12.96
C VAL A 117 -13.98 -1.54 13.81
N LYS A 118 -14.75 -0.51 13.66
CA LYS A 118 -15.97 -0.27 14.45
C LYS A 118 -17.17 -0.18 13.53
N ASP A 119 -18.36 -0.36 14.11
CA ASP A 119 -19.61 -0.16 13.38
C ASP A 119 -19.65 1.28 12.81
N GLY A 120 -19.95 1.38 11.53
CA GLY A 120 -20.02 2.67 10.85
C GLY A 120 -18.73 3.14 10.21
N ASP A 121 -17.64 2.41 10.43
CA ASP A 121 -16.37 2.74 9.78
C ASP A 121 -16.41 2.58 8.26
#